data_5679982306cae25013e52dcb7a1451b1
#
_entry.id   5679982306cae25013e52dcb7a1451b1
#
_cell.length_a   1.000
_cell.length_b   1.000
_cell.length_c   1.000
_cell.angle_alpha   90.00
_cell.angle_beta   90.00
_cell.angle_gamma   90.00
#
_symmetry.space_group_name_H-M   'P 1'
#
loop_
_entity.id
_entity.type
_entity.pdbx_description
1 polymer ?
#
loop_
_entity_poly.entity_id
_entity_poly.type
_entity_poly.pdbx_seq_one_letter_code
_entity_poly.pdbx_strand_id
1 'polypeptide(L)'
;LYNWYAVNTNKLCPTGWHVPTDAEWSVLTNYLAADGHSGIQATALKANSGWNSGGNGTDDYGFLGLPGGFRNFYGTGNFYGIGYYGSWWSSSQSSASDAWYRLLSYLHDPVSRASNGKEDGFSVRCLRD
;
A
#
# COMPACT_ATOMS: atom_id res chain seq x y z
N LEU A 1 8.27 4.12 7.22
CA LEU A 1 8.40 3.94 5.78
C LEU A 1 9.72 3.27 5.46
N TYR A 2 9.76 2.43 4.43
CA TYR A 2 10.94 1.67 3.99
C TYR A 2 11.17 1.91 2.50
N ASN A 3 12.42 1.97 2.07
CA ASN A 3 12.73 1.85 0.64
C ASN A 3 12.62 0.37 0.20
N TRP A 4 12.51 0.15 -1.12
CA TRP A 4 12.30 -1.21 -1.61
C TRP A 4 13.52 -2.12 -1.41
N TYR A 5 14.71 -1.57 -1.31
CA TYR A 5 15.90 -2.37 -1.01
C TYR A 5 15.81 -3.05 0.36
N ALA A 6 15.20 -2.37 1.35
CA ALA A 6 14.90 -2.99 2.65
C ALA A 6 13.86 -4.11 2.52
N VAL A 7 12.82 -3.92 1.67
CA VAL A 7 11.82 -4.95 1.36
C VAL A 7 12.49 -6.20 0.79
N ASN A 8 13.41 -6.03 -0.16
CA ASN A 8 14.10 -7.11 -0.85
C ASN A 8 15.07 -7.92 0.04
N THR A 9 15.33 -7.47 1.26
CA THR A 9 16.14 -8.25 2.21
C THR A 9 15.41 -9.46 2.78
N ASN A 10 14.09 -9.53 2.67
CA ASN A 10 13.21 -10.53 3.31
C ASN A 10 13.34 -10.58 4.83
N LYS A 11 13.76 -9.46 5.47
CA LYS A 11 13.99 -9.37 6.93
C LYS A 11 13.03 -8.43 7.66
N LEU A 12 12.09 -7.80 6.95
CA LEU A 12 11.17 -6.84 7.56
C LEU A 12 10.01 -7.51 8.30
N CYS A 13 9.60 -8.69 7.87
CA CYS A 13 8.50 -9.42 8.48
C CYS A 13 9.01 -10.44 9.51
N PRO A 14 8.22 -10.77 10.54
CA PRO A 14 8.54 -11.82 11.48
C PRO A 14 8.63 -13.19 10.80
N THR A 15 9.24 -14.18 11.46
CA THR A 15 9.27 -15.57 11.00
C THR A 15 7.85 -16.08 10.73
N GLY A 16 7.62 -16.72 9.59
CA GLY A 16 6.30 -17.18 9.13
C GLY A 16 5.44 -16.08 8.50
N TRP A 17 6.06 -14.95 8.16
CA TRP A 17 5.42 -13.84 7.47
C TRP A 17 6.34 -13.28 6.39
N HIS A 18 5.77 -12.74 5.34
CA HIS A 18 6.52 -12.09 4.26
C HIS A 18 5.85 -10.78 3.79
N VAL A 19 6.59 -9.96 3.07
CA VAL A 19 6.01 -8.80 2.37
C VAL A 19 5.28 -9.33 1.13
N PRO A 20 3.99 -9.04 0.93
CA PRO A 20 3.21 -9.59 -0.17
C PRO A 20 3.83 -9.28 -1.53
N THR A 21 3.79 -10.25 -2.42
CA THR A 21 4.07 -10.07 -3.84
C THR A 21 2.97 -9.23 -4.51
N ASP A 22 3.24 -8.75 -5.71
CA ASP A 22 2.25 -8.06 -6.54
C ASP A 22 1.05 -8.96 -6.89
N ALA A 23 1.29 -10.26 -7.08
CA ALA A 23 0.25 -11.24 -7.33
C ALA A 23 -0.67 -11.43 -6.11
N GLU A 24 -0.11 -11.51 -4.90
CA GLU A 24 -0.89 -11.65 -3.65
C GLU A 24 -1.72 -10.40 -3.35
N TRP A 25 -1.19 -9.21 -3.63
CA TRP A 25 -1.99 -8.00 -3.60
C TRP A 25 -3.17 -8.04 -4.58
N SER A 26 -2.96 -8.63 -5.76
CA SER A 26 -4.03 -8.80 -6.75
C SER A 26 -5.07 -9.83 -6.30
N VAL A 27 -4.68 -10.88 -5.59
CA VAL A 27 -5.63 -11.82 -4.95
C VAL A 27 -6.54 -11.07 -3.98
N LEU A 28 -5.98 -10.23 -3.10
CA LEU A 28 -6.77 -9.41 -2.17
C LEU A 28 -7.76 -8.51 -2.91
N THR A 29 -7.29 -7.73 -3.88
CA THR A 29 -8.18 -6.78 -4.60
C THR A 29 -9.26 -7.48 -5.42
N ASN A 30 -8.96 -8.64 -5.99
CA ASN A 30 -9.94 -9.46 -6.72
C ASN A 30 -10.98 -10.08 -5.77
N TYR A 31 -10.54 -10.55 -4.60
CA TYR A 31 -11.44 -11.05 -3.57
C TYR A 31 -12.45 -9.96 -3.14
N LEU A 32 -11.96 -8.76 -2.83
CA LEU A 32 -12.81 -7.63 -2.46
C LEU A 32 -13.82 -7.29 -3.55
N ALA A 33 -13.39 -7.31 -4.81
CA ALA A 33 -14.29 -7.05 -5.94
C ALA A 33 -15.39 -8.12 -6.06
N ALA A 34 -15.05 -9.40 -5.86
CA ALA A 34 -15.99 -10.52 -5.88
C ALA A 34 -16.95 -10.49 -4.69
N ASP A 35 -16.51 -9.97 -3.54
CA ASP A 35 -17.30 -9.85 -2.30
C ASP A 35 -18.12 -8.55 -2.22
N GLY A 36 -18.48 -7.98 -3.36
CA GLY A 36 -19.40 -6.84 -3.46
C GLY A 36 -18.73 -5.46 -3.44
N HIS A 37 -17.40 -5.36 -3.39
CA HIS A 37 -16.67 -4.09 -3.33
C HIS A 37 -16.03 -3.69 -4.67
N SER A 38 -16.59 -4.16 -5.79
CA SER A 38 -16.07 -3.80 -7.12
C SER A 38 -16.08 -2.28 -7.33
N GLY A 39 -14.91 -1.71 -7.65
CA GLY A 39 -14.73 -0.27 -7.83
C GLY A 39 -14.59 0.54 -6.53
N ILE A 40 -14.79 -0.08 -5.36
CA ILE A 40 -14.70 0.57 -4.05
C ILE A 40 -13.78 -0.18 -3.06
N GLN A 41 -12.85 -0.97 -3.57
CA GLN A 41 -11.95 -1.80 -2.74
C GLN A 41 -11.14 -0.98 -1.73
N ALA A 42 -10.73 0.24 -2.10
CA ALA A 42 -9.98 1.11 -1.20
C ALA A 42 -10.85 1.58 -0.02
N THR A 43 -12.13 1.86 -0.24
CA THR A 43 -13.06 2.22 0.82
C THR A 43 -13.20 1.10 1.86
N ALA A 44 -13.31 -0.15 1.41
CA ALA A 44 -13.37 -1.31 2.30
C ALA A 44 -12.08 -1.58 3.09
N LEU A 45 -10.92 -1.11 2.60
CA LEU A 45 -9.62 -1.28 3.25
C LEU A 45 -9.18 -0.07 4.09
N LYS A 46 -9.63 1.13 3.74
CA LYS A 46 -9.26 2.35 4.48
C LYS A 46 -9.84 2.33 5.90
N ALA A 47 -9.04 2.77 6.87
CA ALA A 47 -9.51 3.01 8.22
C ALA A 47 -10.68 4.02 8.24
N ASN A 48 -11.57 3.88 9.22
CA ASN A 48 -12.74 4.74 9.41
C ASN A 48 -12.38 6.11 10.01
N SER A 49 -11.11 6.39 10.20
CA SER A 49 -10.58 7.67 10.72
C SER A 49 -9.17 7.94 10.20
N GLY A 50 -8.72 9.18 10.32
CA GLY A 50 -7.36 9.62 9.98
C GLY A 50 -7.18 10.10 8.54
N TRP A 51 -8.15 9.87 7.65
CA TRP A 51 -8.11 10.38 6.28
C TRP A 51 -8.73 11.79 6.20
N ASN A 52 -8.06 12.68 5.49
CA ASN A 52 -8.51 14.06 5.29
C ASN A 52 -9.69 14.13 4.28
N SER A 53 -10.39 15.27 4.31
CA SER A 53 -11.39 15.65 3.30
C SER A 53 -12.50 14.62 3.07
N GLY A 54 -12.90 13.88 4.12
CA GLY A 54 -13.94 12.87 4.01
C GLY A 54 -13.49 11.55 3.35
N GLY A 55 -12.18 11.34 3.21
CA GLY A 55 -11.60 10.14 2.59
C GLY A 55 -11.59 8.88 3.47
N ASN A 56 -12.21 8.90 4.66
CA ASN A 56 -12.30 7.73 5.53
C ASN A 56 -13.00 6.56 4.82
N GLY A 57 -12.56 5.34 5.14
CA GLY A 57 -13.19 4.12 4.67
C GLY A 57 -14.14 3.50 5.70
N THR A 58 -14.51 2.26 5.44
CA THR A 58 -15.39 1.44 6.30
C THR A 58 -14.62 0.39 7.09
N ASP A 59 -13.42 0.04 6.63
CA ASP A 59 -12.56 -1.00 7.23
C ASP A 59 -13.27 -2.35 7.41
N ASP A 60 -14.05 -2.75 6.42
CA ASP A 60 -14.93 -3.93 6.48
C ASP A 60 -14.19 -5.25 6.74
N TYR A 61 -12.88 -5.28 6.50
CA TYR A 61 -12.02 -6.47 6.64
C TYR A 61 -10.96 -6.35 7.74
N GLY A 62 -10.99 -5.29 8.55
CA GLY A 62 -9.98 -5.06 9.58
C GLY A 62 -8.58 -4.83 9.03
N PHE A 63 -8.48 -4.35 7.78
CA PHE A 63 -7.19 -4.03 7.16
C PHE A 63 -6.54 -2.81 7.81
N LEU A 64 -7.35 -1.88 8.30
CA LEU A 64 -6.93 -0.65 8.97
C LEU A 64 -5.91 0.14 8.14
N GLY A 65 -6.23 0.38 6.88
CA GLY A 65 -5.39 1.14 5.96
C GLY A 65 -5.28 2.60 6.35
N LEU A 66 -4.17 3.01 6.97
CA LEU A 66 -3.93 4.37 7.43
C LEU A 66 -3.24 5.22 6.35
N PRO A 67 -3.55 6.52 6.26
CA PRO A 67 -2.94 7.43 5.30
C PRO A 67 -1.56 7.91 5.77
N GLY A 68 -0.59 7.00 5.86
CA GLY A 68 0.76 7.25 6.36
C GLY A 68 1.67 8.06 5.42
N GLY A 69 1.17 8.43 4.23
CA GLY A 69 1.94 9.17 3.24
C GLY A 69 3.08 8.35 2.64
N PHE A 70 4.05 9.07 2.10
CA PHE A 70 5.25 8.50 1.47
C PHE A 70 6.45 9.44 1.63
N ARG A 71 7.65 8.91 1.41
CA ARG A 71 8.88 9.70 1.30
C ARG A 71 9.35 9.68 -0.15
N ASN A 72 9.51 10.85 -0.75
CA ASN A 72 10.06 10.97 -2.09
C ASN A 72 11.60 11.06 -2.00
N PHE A 73 12.29 10.21 -2.76
CA PHE A 73 13.75 10.25 -2.84
C PHE A 73 14.24 11.42 -3.69
N TYR A 74 13.53 11.75 -4.77
CA TYR A 74 13.92 12.84 -5.66
C TYR A 74 13.86 14.20 -4.96
N GLY A 75 14.91 14.99 -5.12
CA GLY A 75 15.04 16.30 -4.47
C GLY A 75 15.59 16.19 -3.04
N THR A 76 14.83 16.69 -2.06
CA THR A 76 15.28 16.81 -0.66
C THR A 76 14.97 15.59 0.21
N GLY A 77 14.34 14.55 -0.34
CA GLY A 77 13.93 13.37 0.43
C GLY A 77 12.81 13.65 1.43
N ASN A 78 11.93 14.58 1.14
CA ASN A 78 10.84 15.01 2.01
C ASN A 78 9.72 13.98 2.11
N PHE A 79 8.94 14.09 3.18
CA PHE A 79 7.73 13.32 3.43
C PHE A 79 6.50 14.09 2.92
N TYR A 80 5.58 13.38 2.28
CA TYR A 80 4.38 13.94 1.67
C TYR A 80 3.14 13.08 1.94
N GLY A 81 1.97 13.70 1.82
CA GLY A 81 0.70 13.01 1.68
C GLY A 81 0.17 12.33 2.93
N ILE A 82 0.69 12.63 4.13
CA ILE A 82 0.08 12.19 5.39
C ILE A 82 -1.37 12.71 5.45
N GLY A 83 -2.31 11.83 5.76
CA GLY A 83 -3.74 12.11 5.75
C GLY A 83 -4.41 11.97 4.38
N TYR A 84 -3.64 11.89 3.29
CA TYR A 84 -4.16 11.85 1.92
C TYR A 84 -3.87 10.56 1.18
N TYR A 85 -2.74 9.90 1.48
CA TYR A 85 -2.28 8.70 0.78
C TYR A 85 -1.77 7.65 1.75
N GLY A 86 -2.15 6.41 1.49
CA GLY A 86 -1.51 5.23 2.07
C GLY A 86 -0.88 4.41 0.95
N SER A 87 0.43 4.22 0.99
CA SER A 87 1.19 3.49 -0.03
C SER A 87 1.89 2.30 0.59
N TRP A 88 1.77 1.12 -0.01
CA TRP A 88 2.40 -0.12 0.47
C TRP A 88 3.17 -0.81 -0.64
N TRP A 89 4.45 -1.10 -0.38
CA TRP A 89 5.26 -1.89 -1.27
C TRP A 89 4.71 -3.30 -1.47
N SER A 90 4.90 -3.84 -2.66
CA SER A 90 4.99 -5.28 -2.86
C SER A 90 6.46 -5.71 -2.89
N SER A 91 6.73 -7.01 -2.69
CA SER A 91 8.07 -7.58 -2.84
C SER A 91 8.48 -7.81 -4.30
N SER A 92 7.60 -7.50 -5.25
CA SER A 92 7.85 -7.67 -6.69
C SER A 92 8.41 -6.41 -7.33
N GLN A 93 9.55 -6.51 -7.98
CA GLN A 93 10.05 -5.44 -8.84
C GLN A 93 9.26 -5.38 -10.16
N SER A 94 9.13 -4.19 -10.73
CA SER A 94 8.56 -3.97 -12.06
C SER A 94 9.63 -3.76 -13.12
N SER A 95 10.80 -3.25 -12.71
CA SER A 95 11.98 -3.04 -13.55
C SER A 95 13.27 -3.11 -12.73
N ALA A 96 14.39 -2.82 -13.34
CA ALA A 96 15.68 -2.71 -12.62
C ALA A 96 15.67 -1.60 -11.58
N SER A 97 14.98 -0.47 -11.85
CA SER A 97 14.92 0.71 -10.96
C SER A 97 13.64 0.81 -10.13
N ASP A 98 12.56 0.10 -10.51
CA ASP A 98 11.22 0.30 -9.96
C ASP A 98 10.63 -0.98 -9.36
N ALA A 99 9.69 -0.81 -8.45
CA ALA A 99 8.92 -1.90 -7.85
C ALA A 99 7.43 -1.57 -7.78
N TRP A 100 6.61 -2.63 -7.76
CA TRP A 100 5.17 -2.49 -7.64
C TRP A 100 4.74 -2.09 -6.24
N TYR A 101 3.70 -1.25 -6.16
CA TYR A 101 3.06 -0.89 -4.91
C TYR A 101 1.54 -0.75 -5.05
N ARG A 102 0.86 -0.66 -3.94
CA ARG A 102 -0.58 -0.34 -3.87
C ARG A 102 -0.75 1.01 -3.19
N LEU A 103 -1.69 1.79 -3.74
CA LEU A 103 -2.04 3.12 -3.26
C LEU A 103 -3.53 3.16 -2.90
N LEU A 104 -3.81 3.61 -1.70
CA LEU A 104 -5.11 4.11 -1.27
C LEU A 104 -5.06 5.64 -1.25
N SER A 105 -6.06 6.27 -1.84
CA SER A 105 -6.18 7.73 -1.91
C SER A 105 -7.45 8.19 -1.20
N TYR A 106 -7.39 9.40 -0.62
CA TYR A 106 -8.55 10.03 0.00
C TYR A 106 -9.67 10.37 -1.02
N LEU A 107 -9.33 10.52 -2.31
CA LEU A 107 -10.27 10.87 -3.38
C LEU A 107 -10.75 9.69 -4.22
N HIS A 108 -10.12 8.51 -4.10
CA HIS A 108 -10.41 7.39 -4.99
C HIS A 108 -10.84 6.17 -4.19
N ASP A 109 -11.88 5.51 -4.68
CA ASP A 109 -12.45 4.32 -4.08
C ASP A 109 -11.79 3.00 -4.53
N PRO A 110 -11.26 2.84 -5.76
CA PRO A 110 -10.49 1.66 -6.13
C PRO A 110 -9.07 1.70 -5.54
N VAL A 111 -8.50 0.52 -5.29
CA VAL A 111 -7.08 0.38 -4.97
C VAL A 111 -6.26 0.57 -6.24
N SER A 112 -5.36 1.53 -6.25
CA SER A 112 -4.47 1.73 -7.40
C SER A 112 -3.26 0.80 -7.33
N ARG A 113 -2.90 0.19 -8.47
CA ARG A 113 -1.66 -0.55 -8.69
C ARG A 113 -0.74 0.29 -9.56
N ALA A 114 0.45 0.59 -9.06
CA ALA A 114 1.44 1.40 -9.76
C ALA A 114 2.86 0.93 -9.42
N SER A 115 3.87 1.44 -10.15
CA SER A 115 5.28 1.23 -9.84
C SER A 115 5.96 2.55 -9.56
N ASN A 116 7.00 2.52 -8.73
CA ASN A 116 7.79 3.71 -8.41
C ASN A 116 9.24 3.34 -8.10
N GLY A 117 10.12 4.34 -8.09
CA GLY A 117 11.55 4.18 -7.82
C GLY A 117 11.82 3.49 -6.49
N LYS A 118 12.73 2.52 -6.50
CA LYS A 118 13.08 1.68 -5.33
C LYS A 118 13.64 2.47 -4.15
N GLU A 119 14.10 3.68 -4.38
CA GLU A 119 14.61 4.60 -3.36
C GLU A 119 13.50 5.29 -2.55
N ASP A 120 12.29 5.35 -3.08
CA ASP A 120 11.16 5.97 -2.38
C ASP A 120 10.76 5.19 -1.13
N GLY A 121 10.19 5.90 -0.17
CA GLY A 121 9.79 5.32 1.10
C GLY A 121 8.29 5.10 1.18
N PHE A 122 7.84 3.84 1.26
CA PHE A 122 6.45 3.45 1.47
C PHE A 122 6.28 2.56 2.69
N SER A 123 5.05 2.38 3.11
CA SER A 123 4.70 1.43 4.17
C SER A 123 4.91 -0.02 3.71
N VAL A 124 4.99 -0.91 4.68
CA VAL A 124 5.03 -2.36 4.46
C VAL A 124 3.94 -3.00 5.30
N ARG A 125 3.30 -3.99 4.75
CA ARG A 125 2.39 -4.88 5.44
C ARG A 125 2.86 -6.31 5.23
N CYS A 126 2.93 -7.08 6.31
CA CYS A 126 3.30 -8.47 6.23
C CYS A 126 2.05 -9.35 6.04
N LEU A 127 2.18 -10.37 5.23
CA LEU A 127 1.21 -11.44 5.02
C LEU A 127 1.74 -12.71 5.69
N ARG A 128 0.86 -13.49 6.30
CA ARG A 128 1.21 -14.77 6.92
C ARG A 128 1.41 -15.83 5.83
N ASP A 129 2.46 -16.66 5.97
CA ASP A 129 2.78 -17.78 5.07
C ASP A 129 1.71 -18.87 5.09
#